data_ea3e1d302c0ae49273fa2eb0db7fe55b
#
_entry.id   ea3e1d302c0ae49273fa2eb0db7fe55b
#
_cell.length_a   1.000
_cell.length_b   1.000
_cell.length_c   1.000
_cell.angle_alpha   90.00
_cell.angle_beta   90.00
_cell.angle_gamma   90.00
#
_symmetry.space_group_name_H-M   'P 1'
#
loop_
_entity.id
_entity.type
_entity.pdbx_description
1 polymer ?
#
loop_
_entity_poly.entity_id
_entity_poly.type
_entity_poly.pdbx_seq_one_letter_code
_entity_poly.pdbx_strand_id
1 'polypeptide(L)'
;MKKEKSAGAIVFRKDKEPIYLLLHYEAKHWDFPKGNIEAGETDIDTVKREIEEETGIKDIEIVNGFKEKIQYYFKFKGDLINKTVIFYIAKTSTKQVKLSFEHIGFGED
;
A
#
# COMPACT_ATOMS: atom_id res chain seq x y z
N MET A 1 1.40 -9.36 23.73
CA MET A 1 1.51 -8.35 22.66
C MET A 1 1.23 -8.99 21.31
N LYS A 2 0.35 -8.39 20.54
CA LYS A 2 0.03 -8.88 19.19
C LYS A 2 0.99 -8.29 18.18
N LYS A 3 1.30 -9.06 17.15
CA LYS A 3 2.14 -8.63 16.03
C LYS A 3 1.33 -8.62 14.75
N GLU A 4 1.47 -7.54 13.98
CA GLU A 4 0.87 -7.42 12.65
C GLU A 4 1.95 -7.10 11.63
N LYS A 5 1.79 -7.63 10.43
CA LYS A 5 2.72 -7.38 9.33
C LYS A 5 1.93 -7.04 8.08
N SER A 6 2.26 -5.90 7.50
CA SER A 6 1.67 -5.43 6.24
C SER A 6 2.74 -5.19 5.21
N ALA A 7 2.33 -5.17 3.96
CA ALA A 7 3.18 -4.77 2.86
C ALA A 7 2.43 -3.79 1.97
N GLY A 8 3.16 -2.87 1.39
CA GLY A 8 2.59 -1.87 0.51
C GLY A 8 3.62 -1.35 -0.46
N ALA A 9 3.24 -0.35 -1.23
CA ALA A 9 4.13 0.22 -2.21
C ALA A 9 3.88 1.71 -2.41
N ILE A 10 4.97 2.39 -2.72
CA ILE A 10 4.93 3.73 -3.30
C ILE A 10 4.70 3.51 -4.79
N VAL A 11 3.47 3.76 -5.25
CA VAL A 11 3.07 3.52 -6.64
C VAL A 11 3.27 4.79 -7.44
N PHE A 12 3.96 4.68 -8.57
CA PHE A 12 4.15 5.83 -9.44
C PHE A 12 3.85 5.47 -10.89
N ARG A 13 3.45 6.50 -11.63
CA ARG A 13 3.29 6.47 -13.07
C ARG A 13 4.32 7.41 -13.69
N LYS A 14 5.05 6.92 -14.68
CA LYS A 14 6.02 7.74 -15.38
C LYS A 14 5.31 8.55 -16.46
N ASP A 15 5.31 9.86 -16.29
CA ASP A 15 4.85 10.82 -17.26
C ASP A 15 6.03 11.75 -17.58
N LYS A 16 5.83 13.02 -17.90
CA LYS A 16 6.94 13.98 -18.00
C LYS A 16 7.75 14.03 -16.71
N GLU A 17 7.02 13.94 -15.58
CA GLU A 17 7.59 13.76 -14.25
C GLU A 17 6.87 12.59 -13.59
N PRO A 18 7.49 11.95 -12.58
CA PRO A 18 6.81 10.89 -11.84
C PRO A 18 5.56 11.41 -11.15
N ILE A 19 4.46 10.68 -11.26
CA ILE A 19 3.21 10.98 -10.56
C ILE A 19 2.95 9.85 -9.58
N TYR A 20 2.78 10.20 -8.30
CA TYR A 20 2.61 9.23 -7.23
C TYR A 20 1.14 9.08 -6.86
N LEU A 21 0.75 7.86 -6.50
CA LEU A 21 -0.60 7.55 -6.07
C LEU A 21 -0.70 7.57 -4.56
N LEU A 22 -1.61 8.38 -4.05
CA LEU A 22 -1.97 8.39 -2.63
C LEU A 22 -3.46 8.07 -2.50
N LEU A 23 -3.81 7.26 -1.51
CA LEU A 23 -5.18 6.89 -1.22
C LEU A 23 -5.69 7.67 -0.01
N HIS A 24 -6.92 8.16 -0.11
CA HIS A 24 -7.60 8.84 0.98
C HIS A 24 -8.48 7.84 1.72
N TYR A 25 -8.07 7.48 2.93
CA TYR A 25 -8.78 6.49 3.75
C TYR A 25 -9.91 7.13 4.55
N GLU A 26 -10.89 6.31 4.97
CA GLU A 26 -12.01 6.77 5.78
C GLU A 26 -11.59 7.45 7.07
N ALA A 27 -10.45 7.06 7.62
CA ALA A 27 -9.86 7.72 8.80
C ALA A 27 -9.35 9.13 8.50
N LYS A 28 -9.64 9.66 7.31
CA LYS A 28 -9.30 11.02 6.86
C LYS A 28 -7.79 11.29 6.80
N HIS A 29 -7.01 10.29 6.44
CA HIS A 29 -5.59 10.46 6.17
C HIS A 29 -5.25 9.96 4.77
N TRP A 30 -4.14 10.45 4.23
CA TRP A 30 -3.59 10.02 2.95
C TRP A 30 -2.43 9.08 3.21
N ASP A 31 -2.36 7.99 2.45
CA ASP A 31 -1.28 7.02 2.58
C ASP A 31 -1.07 6.28 1.26
N PHE A 32 0.06 5.60 1.17
CA PHE A 32 0.31 4.69 0.05
C PHE A 32 -0.49 3.40 0.22
N PRO A 33 -0.85 2.72 -0.89
CA PRO A 33 -1.56 1.44 -0.82
C PRO A 33 -0.79 0.41 0.01
N LYS A 34 -1.47 -0.22 0.96
CA LYS A 34 -0.90 -1.28 1.80
C LYS A 34 -2.00 -2.14 2.41
N GLY A 35 -1.64 -3.33 2.85
CA GLY A 35 -2.54 -4.19 3.57
C GLY A 35 -1.82 -5.33 4.26
N ASN A 36 -2.56 -6.07 5.06
CA ASN A 36 -2.03 -7.18 5.84
C ASN A 36 -1.60 -8.34 4.95
N ILE A 37 -0.45 -8.93 5.28
CA ILE A 37 0.05 -10.12 4.59
C ILE A 37 -0.81 -11.31 5.03
N GLU A 38 -1.44 -11.98 4.08
CA GLU A 38 -2.26 -13.15 4.33
C GLU A 38 -1.41 -14.42 4.30
N ALA A 39 -1.96 -15.48 4.92
CA ALA A 39 -1.28 -16.76 4.97
C ALA A 39 -0.93 -17.27 3.56
N GLY A 40 0.32 -17.68 3.38
CA GLY A 40 0.80 -18.18 2.10
C GLY A 40 1.27 -17.13 1.12
N GLU A 41 1.12 -15.85 1.45
CA GLU A 41 1.58 -14.77 0.59
C GLU A 41 3.02 -14.36 0.91
N THR A 42 3.77 -14.02 -0.13
CA THR A 42 5.02 -13.24 0.03
C THR A 42 4.65 -11.78 0.19
N ASP A 43 5.62 -10.94 0.59
CA ASP A 43 5.42 -9.50 0.68
C ASP A 43 4.97 -8.92 -0.67
N ILE A 44 5.59 -9.36 -1.76
CA ILE A 44 5.26 -8.88 -3.12
C ILE A 44 3.87 -9.33 -3.55
N ASP A 45 3.47 -10.56 -3.21
CA ASP A 45 2.12 -11.04 -3.47
C ASP A 45 1.08 -10.13 -2.81
N THR A 46 1.33 -9.76 -1.55
CA THR A 46 0.46 -8.87 -0.80
C THR A 46 0.40 -7.48 -1.46
N VAL A 47 1.54 -6.94 -1.87
CA VAL A 47 1.58 -5.64 -2.55
C VAL A 47 0.72 -5.65 -3.80
N LYS A 48 0.87 -6.66 -4.65
CA LYS A 48 0.10 -6.77 -5.89
C LYS A 48 -1.38 -6.93 -5.64
N ARG A 49 -1.74 -7.79 -4.69
CA ARG A 49 -3.15 -8.02 -4.33
C ARG A 49 -3.81 -6.77 -3.77
N GLU A 50 -3.16 -6.11 -2.82
CA GLU A 50 -3.71 -4.92 -2.18
C GLU A 50 -3.87 -3.76 -3.16
N ILE A 51 -2.90 -3.55 -4.03
CA ILE A 51 -3.01 -2.50 -5.04
C ILE A 51 -4.18 -2.80 -5.98
N GLU A 52 -4.34 -4.04 -6.43
CA GLU A 52 -5.46 -4.42 -7.29
C GLU A 52 -6.80 -4.25 -6.58
N GLU A 53 -6.92 -4.71 -5.33
CA GLU A 53 -8.13 -4.55 -4.54
C GLU A 53 -8.49 -3.10 -4.28
N GLU A 54 -7.51 -2.27 -3.95
CA GLU A 54 -7.74 -0.88 -3.57
C GLU A 54 -7.92 0.05 -4.77
N THR A 55 -7.30 -0.24 -5.90
CA THR A 55 -7.23 0.68 -7.04
C THR A 55 -7.65 0.09 -8.38
N GLY A 56 -7.73 -1.22 -8.49
CA GLY A 56 -7.98 -1.90 -9.75
C GLY A 56 -6.76 -2.02 -10.66
N ILE A 57 -5.61 -1.52 -10.25
CA ILE A 57 -4.38 -1.56 -11.05
C ILE A 57 -3.80 -2.96 -11.04
N LYS A 58 -3.55 -3.53 -12.22
CA LYS A 58 -3.04 -4.89 -12.41
C LYS A 58 -1.62 -4.95 -12.99
N ASP A 59 -1.14 -3.88 -13.59
CA ASP A 59 0.14 -3.84 -14.28
C ASP A 59 1.29 -3.34 -13.41
N ILE A 60 1.37 -3.85 -12.19
CA ILE A 60 2.41 -3.43 -11.25
C ILE A 60 3.74 -4.09 -11.58
N GLU A 61 4.78 -3.27 -11.68
CA GLU A 61 6.17 -3.70 -11.82
C GLU A 61 6.95 -3.23 -10.60
N ILE A 62 7.45 -4.17 -9.82
CA ILE A 62 8.24 -3.84 -8.63
C ILE A 62 9.63 -3.39 -9.06
N VAL A 63 10.03 -2.21 -8.60
CA VAL A 63 11.35 -1.66 -8.89
C VAL A 63 12.38 -2.31 -7.98
N ASN A 64 13.42 -2.88 -8.57
CA ASN A 64 14.49 -3.54 -7.83
C ASN A 64 15.31 -2.56 -7.01
N GLY A 65 15.80 -3.03 -5.87
CA GLY A 65 16.76 -2.28 -5.05
C GLY A 65 16.16 -1.40 -3.97
N PHE A 66 14.84 -1.29 -3.90
CA PHE A 66 14.19 -0.54 -2.84
C PHE A 66 13.31 -1.44 -1.98
N LYS A 67 13.55 -1.40 -0.67
CA LYS A 67 12.71 -2.06 0.32
C LYS A 67 12.89 -1.33 1.63
N GLU A 68 11.83 -0.74 2.14
CA GLU A 68 11.87 0.01 3.39
C GLU A 68 10.98 -0.67 4.42
N LYS A 69 11.47 -0.76 5.64
CA LYS A 69 10.74 -1.38 6.75
C LYS A 69 10.48 -0.34 7.83
N ILE A 70 9.21 -0.19 8.19
CA ILE A 70 8.78 0.70 9.26
C ILE A 70 8.17 -0.15 10.37
N GLN A 71 8.51 0.15 11.61
CA GLN A 71 7.99 -0.56 12.77
C GLN A 71 7.50 0.44 13.80
N TYR A 72 6.29 0.21 14.32
CA TYR A 72 5.71 1.07 15.35
C TYR A 72 4.74 0.28 16.22
N TYR A 73 4.38 0.88 17.35
CA TYR A 73 3.45 0.30 18.33
C TYR A 73 2.22 1.17 18.42
N PHE A 74 1.05 0.53 18.58
CA PHE A 74 -0.18 1.24 18.84
C PHE A 74 -1.09 0.38 19.72
N LYS A 75 -2.08 1.02 20.36
CA LYS A 75 -3.10 0.32 21.13
C LYS A 75 -4.38 0.22 20.33
N PHE A 76 -4.97 -0.97 20.33
CA PHE A 76 -6.25 -1.23 19.72
C PHE A 76 -7.07 -2.13 20.64
N LYS A 77 -8.23 -1.63 21.07
CA LYS A 77 -9.13 -2.34 22.00
C LYS A 77 -8.41 -2.87 23.25
N GLY A 78 -7.54 -2.04 23.82
CA GLY A 78 -6.78 -2.37 25.02
C GLY A 78 -5.53 -3.21 24.81
N ASP A 79 -5.30 -3.75 23.60
CA ASP A 79 -4.13 -4.54 23.27
C ASP A 79 -3.02 -3.67 22.69
N LEU A 80 -1.79 -3.92 23.11
CA LEU A 80 -0.62 -3.32 22.48
C LEU A 80 -0.24 -4.13 21.25
N ILE A 81 -0.17 -3.46 20.10
CA ILE A 81 0.12 -4.10 18.82
C ILE A 81 1.46 -3.60 18.30
N ASN A 82 2.33 -4.54 17.93
CA ASN A 82 3.59 -4.27 17.24
C ASN A 82 3.35 -4.41 15.74
N LYS A 83 3.38 -3.30 15.02
CA LYS A 83 3.10 -3.25 13.58
C LYS A 83 4.38 -3.09 12.78
N THR A 84 4.57 -3.96 11.81
CA THR A 84 5.64 -3.86 10.82
C THR A 84 5.01 -3.63 9.45
N VAL A 85 5.50 -2.64 8.72
CA VAL A 85 5.07 -2.38 7.35
C VAL A 85 6.31 -2.40 6.45
N ILE A 86 6.24 -3.17 5.37
CA ILE A 86 7.29 -3.25 4.37
C ILE A 86 6.80 -2.54 3.11
N PHE A 87 7.57 -1.54 2.65
CA PHE A 87 7.24 -0.80 1.44
C PHE A 87 8.22 -1.11 0.31
N TYR A 88 7.65 -1.24 -0.87
CA TYR A 88 8.37 -1.34 -2.14
C TYR A 88 8.05 -0.11 -2.99
N ILE A 89 8.76 0.06 -4.10
CA ILE A 89 8.38 1.01 -5.14
C ILE A 89 7.81 0.20 -6.29
N ALA A 90 6.64 0.61 -6.77
CA ALA A 90 5.94 -0.06 -7.85
C ALA A 90 5.61 0.92 -8.97
N LYS A 91 5.87 0.50 -10.21
CA LYS A 91 5.60 1.29 -11.39
C LYS A 91 4.35 0.77 -12.08
N THR A 92 3.53 1.69 -12.58
CA THR A 92 2.36 1.36 -13.39
C THR A 92 2.24 2.30 -14.58
N SER A 93 1.62 1.84 -15.67
CA SER A 93 1.21 2.69 -16.77
C SER A 93 -0.27 3.03 -16.72
N THR A 94 -1.01 2.45 -15.78
CA THR A 94 -2.44 2.65 -15.63
C THR A 94 -2.76 4.03 -15.08
N LYS A 95 -3.66 4.77 -15.74
CA LYS A 95 -4.09 6.10 -15.31
C LYS A 95 -5.41 6.07 -14.53
N GLN A 96 -6.25 5.08 -14.81
CA GLN A 96 -7.55 4.96 -14.15
C GLN A 96 -7.43 4.21 -12.85
N VAL A 97 -8.02 4.75 -11.79
CA VAL A 97 -8.02 4.16 -10.46
C VAL A 97 -9.47 3.89 -10.07
N LYS A 98 -9.74 2.62 -9.70
CA LYS A 98 -11.05 2.20 -9.22
C LYS A 98 -10.93 1.94 -7.73
N LEU A 99 -11.56 2.80 -6.92
CA LEU A 99 -11.46 2.72 -5.47
C LEU A 99 -12.33 1.61 -4.89
N SER A 100 -11.84 0.97 -3.83
CA SER A 100 -12.64 0.07 -3.02
C SER A 100 -13.52 0.88 -2.08
N PHE A 101 -14.48 0.21 -1.42
CA PHE A 101 -15.37 0.89 -0.47
C PHE A 101 -14.64 1.42 0.77
N GLU A 102 -13.40 1.02 1.00
CA GLU A 102 -12.58 1.51 2.12
C GLU A 102 -12.02 2.90 1.88
N HIS A 103 -12.12 3.41 0.65
CA HIS A 103 -11.53 4.67 0.25
C HIS A 103 -12.61 5.66 -0.17
N ILE A 104 -12.43 6.92 0.19
CA ILE A 104 -13.34 7.99 -0.17
C ILE A 104 -12.78 8.90 -1.28
N GLY A 105 -11.55 8.62 -1.73
CA GLY A 105 -10.95 9.37 -2.82
C GLY A 105 -9.51 8.94 -3.06
N PHE A 106 -8.88 9.57 -4.03
CA PHE A 106 -7.44 9.41 -4.27
C PHE A 106 -6.86 10.73 -4.76
N GLY A 107 -5.53 10.84 -4.62
CA GLY A 107 -4.79 11.98 -5.13
C GLY A 107 -3.54 11.51 -5.86
N GLU A 108 -3.03 12.39 -6.72
CA GLU A 108 -1.79 12.17 -7.45
C GLU A 108 -0.83 13.31 -7.16
N ASP A 109 0.44 12.94 -6.94
CA ASP A 109 1.50 13.90 -6.68
C ASP A 109 2.61 13.75 -7.72
#